data_24f3570c36916e61920b3c7fc8f89938
#
_entry.id   24f3570c36916e61920b3c7fc8f89938
#
_cell.length_a   1.000
_cell.length_b   1.000
_cell.length_c   1.000
_cell.angle_alpha   90.00
_cell.angle_beta   90.00
_cell.angle_gamma   90.00
#
_symmetry.space_group_name_H-M   'P 1'
#
loop_
_entity.id
_entity.type
_entity.pdbx_description
1 polymer ?
#
loop_
_entity_poly.entity_id
_entity_poly.type
_entity_poly.pdbx_seq_one_letter_code
_entity_poly.pdbx_strand_id
1 'polypeptide(L)'
;MRQLPLENPGTADHRSAARFLWWMAKGEWHTLLAGMFFGVVWMTAQAVMPALIGLAIDRGIAARDTRALALWTLALAGAGLLQAAAGIMRHRFAVTNWLTAAYRTVQLVARHAVHLGATLPKRVATGEVVAIGTNDLSHIGNLMDVTARAAGAMVSFVVVALILLRTSVTLGLVVLVGVPVLLVAVGPLLKPLQRRNLAQRDMMGELANLATDIVSGLRVLRGIGGERVFHDRYVRDSQRVRRAGVQVGRLQSLLDALQVFLPGVFVVIVVWLGARFAVQGRITPGELVAFYGYAAFLVIPLRTVTELANKAIRAFVAARRVIRVLALEPEVTDPEQPYDEPPPGADLVDAASGLRVPSGVITAIVSDPPEDSAAVADRLGHYAEGEVTWGGVPLAGLRRRVVRSRIVVSDSAAGLFSGPLGEQLDIRGRGPAAVAAALETASAHDVLEALPDGLETLVAERGRSFSGGQRQRLVLARALAADPEVLVLVEPTSAVDAHTEARVASRLREHRAGRTTVVTTTSPLLLDRVDHVAFLEDGQVVAFGTHRDLLDAVPAYRAVVTREEVSA
;
A
#
# COMPACT_ATOMS: atom_id res chain seq x y z
N MET A 1 15.53 -8.85 -20.72
CA MET A 1 14.69 -8.28 -19.64
C MET A 1 15.60 -8.04 -18.46
N ARG A 2 15.47 -6.89 -17.77
CA ARG A 2 16.16 -6.70 -16.47
C ARG A 2 15.66 -7.77 -15.50
N GLN A 3 16.57 -8.33 -14.68
CA GLN A 3 16.14 -9.19 -13.57
C GLN A 3 15.36 -8.35 -12.56
N LEU A 4 14.18 -8.80 -12.19
CA LEU A 4 13.37 -8.23 -11.12
C LEU A 4 13.30 -9.25 -9.97
N PRO A 5 13.39 -8.80 -8.71
CA PRO A 5 13.51 -7.42 -8.24
C PRO A 5 14.87 -6.77 -8.60
N LEU A 6 14.92 -5.43 -8.66
CA LEU A 6 16.17 -4.72 -8.91
C LEU A 6 17.12 -4.89 -7.73
N GLU A 7 18.39 -5.13 -7.99
CA GLU A 7 19.43 -5.23 -6.97
C GLU A 7 19.53 -3.94 -6.13
N ASN A 8 19.45 -2.80 -6.81
CA ASN A 8 19.31 -1.50 -6.15
C ASN A 8 18.24 -0.65 -6.85
N PRO A 9 17.09 -0.35 -6.19
CA PRO A 9 16.06 0.52 -6.75
C PRO A 9 16.46 1.99 -6.82
N GLY A 10 17.58 2.40 -6.19
CA GLY A 10 18.06 3.77 -6.12
C GLY A 10 17.32 4.61 -5.06
N THR A 11 17.70 5.90 -4.99
CA THR A 11 17.06 6.90 -4.14
C THR A 11 16.05 7.71 -4.94
N ALA A 12 14.80 7.68 -4.54
CA ALA A 12 13.72 8.37 -5.24
C ALA A 12 13.75 9.88 -5.01
N ASP A 13 13.50 10.69 -6.05
CA ASP A 13 13.21 12.12 -5.85
C ASP A 13 11.77 12.27 -5.36
N HIS A 14 11.58 12.43 -4.06
CA HIS A 14 10.27 12.51 -3.40
C HIS A 14 9.79 13.95 -3.18
N ARG A 15 10.46 14.97 -3.75
CA ARG A 15 10.08 16.40 -3.60
C ARG A 15 8.75 16.74 -4.25
N SER A 16 8.34 16.05 -5.31
CA SER A 16 7.02 16.18 -5.91
C SER A 16 6.64 14.94 -6.72
N ALA A 17 5.33 14.71 -6.90
CA ALA A 17 4.83 13.60 -7.72
C ALA A 17 5.35 13.65 -9.16
N ALA A 18 5.45 14.83 -9.76
CA ALA A 18 6.00 15.00 -11.11
C ALA A 18 7.49 14.59 -11.18
N ARG A 19 8.29 15.01 -10.19
CA ARG A 19 9.72 14.67 -10.12
C ARG A 19 9.92 13.17 -9.87
N PHE A 20 9.11 12.58 -9.01
CA PHE A 20 9.13 11.13 -8.77
C PHE A 20 8.83 10.34 -10.04
N LEU A 21 7.76 10.68 -10.76
CA LEU A 21 7.41 10.03 -12.03
C LEU A 21 8.46 10.26 -13.11
N TRP A 22 9.04 11.44 -13.17
CA TRP A 22 10.15 11.75 -14.08
C TRP A 22 11.42 10.97 -13.73
N TRP A 23 11.77 10.88 -12.45
CA TRP A 23 12.89 10.08 -11.98
C TRP A 23 12.68 8.59 -12.31
N MET A 24 11.47 8.10 -12.19
CA MET A 24 11.10 6.74 -12.60
C MET A 24 11.33 6.54 -14.10
N ALA A 25 10.80 7.43 -14.93
CA ALA A 25 10.93 7.40 -16.38
C ALA A 25 12.40 7.52 -16.82
N LYS A 26 13.20 8.40 -16.18
CA LYS A 26 14.63 8.53 -16.45
C LYS A 26 15.41 7.24 -16.17
N GLY A 27 15.02 6.48 -15.16
CA GLY A 27 15.64 5.18 -14.86
C GLY A 27 15.41 4.10 -15.92
N GLU A 28 14.39 4.29 -16.77
CA GLU A 28 13.93 3.34 -17.78
C GLU A 28 13.97 3.93 -19.22
N TRP A 29 14.66 5.04 -19.41
CA TRP A 29 14.58 5.81 -20.66
C TRP A 29 14.85 4.99 -21.93
N HIS A 30 15.78 4.02 -21.90
CA HIS A 30 16.09 3.17 -23.05
C HIS A 30 14.88 2.31 -23.47
N THR A 31 14.22 1.66 -22.53
CA THR A 31 13.07 0.80 -22.81
C THR A 31 11.82 1.62 -23.14
N LEU A 32 11.68 2.81 -22.54
CA LEU A 32 10.63 3.77 -22.90
C LEU A 32 10.78 4.27 -24.33
N LEU A 33 11.99 4.72 -24.73
CA LEU A 33 12.25 5.18 -26.11
C LEU A 33 12.07 4.05 -27.13
N ALA A 34 12.55 2.85 -26.84
CA ALA A 34 12.33 1.69 -27.71
C ALA A 34 10.83 1.38 -27.85
N GLY A 35 10.08 1.40 -26.75
CA GLY A 35 8.63 1.23 -26.76
C GLY A 35 7.91 2.32 -27.57
N MET A 36 8.32 3.59 -27.43
CA MET A 36 7.78 4.72 -28.20
C MET A 36 8.09 4.56 -29.69
N PHE A 37 9.33 4.21 -30.04
CA PHE A 37 9.72 3.96 -31.43
C PHE A 37 8.83 2.88 -32.09
N PHE A 38 8.72 1.72 -31.47
CA PHE A 38 7.84 0.66 -32.01
C PHE A 38 6.36 1.04 -31.97
N GLY A 39 5.94 1.89 -31.02
CA GLY A 39 4.60 2.46 -30.98
C GLY A 39 4.32 3.38 -32.17
N VAL A 40 5.29 4.21 -32.54
CA VAL A 40 5.21 5.08 -33.73
C VAL A 40 5.17 4.23 -34.99
N VAL A 41 6.07 3.27 -35.17
CA VAL A 41 6.08 2.38 -36.34
C VAL A 41 4.76 1.60 -36.45
N TRP A 42 4.27 1.06 -35.35
CA TRP A 42 3.03 0.29 -35.30
C TRP A 42 1.82 1.11 -35.75
N MET A 43 1.66 2.32 -35.23
CA MET A 43 0.51 3.17 -35.51
C MET A 43 0.62 3.86 -36.87
N THR A 44 1.81 4.21 -37.30
CA THR A 44 2.05 4.78 -38.64
C THR A 44 1.82 3.72 -39.74
N ALA A 45 2.25 2.48 -39.54
CA ALA A 45 1.95 1.39 -40.45
C ALA A 45 0.44 1.22 -40.62
N GLN A 46 -0.32 1.24 -39.52
CA GLN A 46 -1.78 1.21 -39.55
C GLN A 46 -2.40 2.42 -40.25
N ALA A 47 -1.84 3.62 -40.03
CA ALA A 47 -2.28 4.87 -40.62
C ALA A 47 -2.08 4.93 -42.16
N VAL A 48 -1.10 4.21 -42.69
CA VAL A 48 -0.82 4.16 -44.14
C VAL A 48 -1.74 3.17 -44.88
N MET A 49 -2.31 2.19 -44.21
CA MET A 49 -3.17 1.18 -44.85
C MET A 49 -4.32 1.76 -45.68
N PRO A 50 -5.11 2.74 -45.24
CA PRO A 50 -6.16 3.33 -46.05
C PRO A 50 -5.67 3.91 -47.37
N ALA A 51 -4.48 4.55 -47.36
CA ALA A 51 -3.86 5.08 -48.58
C ALA A 51 -3.48 3.95 -49.55
N LEU A 52 -2.90 2.86 -49.04
CA LEU A 52 -2.52 1.70 -49.88
C LEU A 52 -3.77 1.03 -50.51
N ILE A 53 -4.87 0.94 -49.77
CA ILE A 53 -6.16 0.48 -50.26
C ILE A 53 -6.67 1.39 -51.38
N GLY A 54 -6.64 2.71 -51.17
CA GLY A 54 -7.01 3.70 -52.17
C GLY A 54 -6.20 3.56 -53.47
N LEU A 55 -4.88 3.42 -53.35
CA LEU A 55 -4.01 3.21 -54.51
C LEU A 55 -4.23 1.87 -55.21
N ALA A 56 -4.57 0.80 -54.51
CA ALA A 56 -4.93 -0.47 -55.09
C ALA A 56 -6.23 -0.37 -55.92
N ILE A 57 -7.20 0.42 -55.45
CA ILE A 57 -8.43 0.69 -56.15
C ILE A 57 -8.18 1.52 -57.41
N ASP A 58 -7.52 2.64 -57.28
CA ASP A 58 -7.35 3.59 -58.39
C ASP A 58 -6.39 3.07 -59.48
N ARG A 59 -5.20 2.60 -59.08
CA ARG A 59 -4.16 2.16 -60.01
C ARG A 59 -4.29 0.70 -60.42
N GLY A 60 -4.98 -0.12 -59.61
CA GLY A 60 -5.20 -1.54 -59.90
C GLY A 60 -6.55 -1.80 -60.55
N ILE A 61 -7.65 -1.58 -59.81
CA ILE A 61 -8.99 -1.92 -60.23
C ILE A 61 -9.51 -0.98 -61.33
N ALA A 62 -9.47 0.33 -61.07
CA ALA A 62 -10.01 1.32 -62.00
C ALA A 62 -9.19 1.40 -63.31
N ALA A 63 -7.87 1.30 -63.22
CA ALA A 63 -6.99 1.23 -64.36
C ALA A 63 -6.95 -0.16 -65.05
N ARG A 64 -7.59 -1.18 -64.48
CA ARG A 64 -7.55 -2.60 -64.96
C ARG A 64 -6.11 -3.14 -65.08
N ASP A 65 -5.19 -2.67 -64.26
CA ASP A 65 -3.81 -3.12 -64.23
C ASP A 65 -3.59 -4.16 -63.11
N THR A 66 -3.50 -5.43 -63.48
CA THR A 66 -3.30 -6.55 -62.57
C THR A 66 -1.95 -6.52 -61.87
N ARG A 67 -0.89 -5.98 -62.54
CA ARG A 67 0.45 -5.82 -61.93
C ARG A 67 0.42 -4.76 -60.86
N ALA A 68 -0.17 -3.60 -61.11
CA ALA A 68 -0.34 -2.54 -60.12
C ALA A 68 -1.17 -3.03 -58.93
N LEU A 69 -2.28 -3.77 -59.18
CA LEU A 69 -3.08 -4.37 -58.13
C LEU A 69 -2.26 -5.33 -57.25
N ALA A 70 -1.49 -6.23 -57.88
CA ALA A 70 -0.63 -7.16 -57.14
C ALA A 70 0.42 -6.41 -56.30
N LEU A 71 1.06 -5.36 -56.85
CA LEU A 71 2.04 -4.54 -56.14
C LEU A 71 1.45 -3.88 -54.90
N TRP A 72 0.29 -3.20 -55.00
CA TRP A 72 -0.33 -2.51 -53.91
C TRP A 72 -0.89 -3.47 -52.86
N THR A 73 -1.42 -4.64 -53.28
CA THR A 73 -1.85 -5.70 -52.36
C THR A 73 -0.65 -6.27 -51.58
N LEU A 74 0.49 -6.48 -52.22
CA LEU A 74 1.71 -6.94 -51.57
C LEU A 74 2.24 -5.87 -50.59
N ALA A 75 2.21 -4.57 -50.99
CA ALA A 75 2.55 -3.46 -50.08
C ALA A 75 1.66 -3.40 -48.84
N LEU A 76 0.35 -3.63 -49.02
CA LEU A 76 -0.62 -3.72 -47.93
C LEU A 76 -0.31 -4.91 -47.00
N ALA A 77 0.01 -6.07 -47.54
CA ALA A 77 0.42 -7.24 -46.78
C ALA A 77 1.72 -6.97 -46.01
N GLY A 78 2.70 -6.31 -46.64
CA GLY A 78 3.96 -5.87 -46.02
C GLY A 78 3.73 -4.88 -44.86
N ALA A 79 2.84 -3.91 -45.05
CA ALA A 79 2.44 -2.98 -43.98
C ALA A 79 1.77 -3.72 -42.82
N GLY A 80 0.93 -4.73 -43.09
CA GLY A 80 0.32 -5.59 -42.08
C GLY A 80 1.34 -6.39 -41.28
N LEU A 81 2.32 -6.99 -41.95
CA LEU A 81 3.42 -7.72 -41.29
C LEU A 81 4.28 -6.79 -40.43
N LEU A 82 4.62 -5.60 -40.95
CA LEU A 82 5.36 -4.58 -40.20
C LEU A 82 4.57 -4.14 -38.95
N GLN A 83 3.27 -3.89 -39.11
CA GLN A 83 2.38 -3.54 -38.00
C GLN A 83 2.36 -4.64 -36.95
N ALA A 84 2.22 -5.90 -37.33
CA ALA A 84 2.19 -7.03 -36.40
C ALA A 84 3.51 -7.15 -35.63
N ALA A 85 4.64 -7.12 -36.34
CA ALA A 85 5.98 -7.18 -35.72
C ALA A 85 6.24 -6.00 -34.78
N ALA A 86 5.95 -4.78 -35.22
CA ALA A 86 6.09 -3.58 -34.39
C ALA A 86 5.12 -3.61 -33.18
N GLY A 87 3.91 -4.14 -33.34
CA GLY A 87 2.93 -4.32 -32.28
C GLY A 87 3.42 -5.25 -31.18
N ILE A 88 4.03 -6.38 -31.55
CA ILE A 88 4.63 -7.34 -30.61
C ILE A 88 5.76 -6.67 -29.82
N MET A 89 6.69 -6.02 -30.53
CA MET A 89 7.83 -5.35 -29.87
C MET A 89 7.37 -4.21 -28.95
N ARG A 90 6.46 -3.36 -29.42
CA ARG A 90 5.83 -2.32 -28.60
C ARG A 90 5.22 -2.89 -27.31
N HIS A 91 4.44 -3.98 -27.44
CA HIS A 91 3.80 -4.60 -26.28
C HIS A 91 4.83 -5.18 -25.30
N ARG A 92 5.88 -5.82 -25.81
CA ARG A 92 6.97 -6.35 -25.00
C ARG A 92 7.66 -5.24 -24.17
N PHE A 93 7.97 -4.10 -24.77
CA PHE A 93 8.55 -2.96 -24.05
C PHE A 93 7.55 -2.31 -23.08
N ALA A 94 6.27 -2.21 -23.45
CA ALA A 94 5.23 -1.68 -22.60
C ALA A 94 5.07 -2.50 -21.30
N VAL A 95 5.04 -3.84 -21.41
CA VAL A 95 5.00 -4.74 -20.25
C VAL A 95 6.27 -4.64 -19.42
N THR A 96 7.44 -4.55 -20.05
CA THR A 96 8.72 -4.37 -19.34
C THR A 96 8.71 -3.08 -18.51
N ASN A 97 8.30 -1.96 -19.11
CA ASN A 97 8.22 -0.66 -18.42
C ASN A 97 7.21 -0.69 -17.28
N TRP A 98 6.05 -1.32 -17.50
CA TRP A 98 5.04 -1.50 -16.48
C TRP A 98 5.57 -2.27 -15.26
N LEU A 99 6.18 -3.45 -15.52
CA LEU A 99 6.75 -4.30 -14.47
C LEU A 99 7.86 -3.61 -13.70
N THR A 100 8.81 -2.98 -14.42
CA THR A 100 9.95 -2.33 -13.77
C THR A 100 9.48 -1.18 -12.88
N ALA A 101 8.58 -0.32 -13.34
CA ALA A 101 8.04 0.79 -12.56
C ALA A 101 7.25 0.29 -11.33
N ALA A 102 6.40 -0.73 -11.51
CA ALA A 102 5.60 -1.30 -10.45
C ALA A 102 6.48 -1.93 -9.35
N TYR A 103 7.38 -2.85 -9.72
CA TYR A 103 8.25 -3.52 -8.74
C TYR A 103 9.24 -2.57 -8.07
N ARG A 104 9.78 -1.61 -8.81
CA ARG A 104 10.65 -0.58 -8.25
C ARG A 104 9.93 0.25 -7.18
N THR A 105 8.67 0.60 -7.41
CA THR A 105 7.83 1.32 -6.42
C THR A 105 7.67 0.48 -5.14
N VAL A 106 7.34 -0.81 -5.27
CA VAL A 106 7.21 -1.72 -4.11
C VAL A 106 8.51 -1.83 -3.33
N GLN A 107 9.64 -2.02 -4.04
CA GLN A 107 10.94 -2.14 -3.40
C GLN A 107 11.34 -0.90 -2.62
N LEU A 108 11.08 0.31 -3.17
CA LEU A 108 11.34 1.57 -2.48
C LEU A 108 10.53 1.68 -1.19
N VAL A 109 9.22 1.41 -1.28
CA VAL A 109 8.33 1.51 -0.12
C VAL A 109 8.66 0.44 0.92
N ALA A 110 8.91 -0.80 0.50
CA ALA A 110 9.26 -1.88 1.43
C ALA A 110 10.59 -1.62 2.17
N ARG A 111 11.64 -1.18 1.45
CA ARG A 111 12.92 -0.81 2.09
C ARG A 111 12.74 0.35 3.07
N HIS A 112 11.98 1.36 2.67
CA HIS A 112 11.73 2.52 3.52
C HIS A 112 10.88 2.16 4.74
N ALA A 113 9.87 1.29 4.60
CA ALA A 113 9.07 0.78 5.71
C ALA A 113 9.94 0.05 6.75
N VAL A 114 10.89 -0.77 6.30
CA VAL A 114 11.86 -1.43 7.20
C VAL A 114 12.76 -0.39 7.88
N HIS A 115 13.17 0.67 7.17
CA HIS A 115 13.98 1.75 7.74
C HIS A 115 13.23 2.55 8.82
N LEU A 116 11.94 2.83 8.60
CA LEU A 116 11.08 3.54 9.56
C LEU A 116 10.80 2.71 10.83
N GLY A 117 10.73 1.38 10.71
CA GLY A 117 10.48 0.48 11.84
C GLY A 117 9.23 0.87 12.63
N ALA A 118 9.40 1.13 13.95
CA ALA A 118 8.29 1.44 14.87
C ALA A 118 7.59 2.78 14.58
N THR A 119 8.25 3.70 13.88
CA THR A 119 7.66 5.00 13.49
C THR A 119 6.51 4.84 12.50
N LEU A 120 6.60 3.85 11.60
CA LEU A 120 5.62 3.67 10.52
C LEU A 120 4.17 3.49 11.03
N PRO A 121 3.86 2.54 11.93
CA PRO A 121 2.49 2.35 12.43
C PRO A 121 1.97 3.54 13.26
N LYS A 122 2.84 4.36 13.84
CA LYS A 122 2.46 5.57 14.58
C LYS A 122 2.01 6.70 13.63
N ARG A 123 2.55 6.75 12.40
CA ARG A 123 2.35 7.86 11.44
C ARG A 123 1.41 7.53 10.29
N VAL A 124 1.30 6.26 9.91
CA VAL A 124 0.53 5.81 8.74
C VAL A 124 -0.27 4.56 9.08
N ALA A 125 -1.54 4.56 8.73
CA ALA A 125 -2.37 3.36 8.88
C ALA A 125 -1.83 2.20 8.02
N THR A 126 -1.76 1.01 8.59
CA THR A 126 -1.26 -0.20 7.90
C THR A 126 -1.95 -0.44 6.56
N GLY A 127 -3.24 -0.15 6.46
CA GLY A 127 -4.01 -0.28 5.22
C GLY A 127 -3.55 0.66 4.10
N GLU A 128 -3.01 1.85 4.42
CA GLU A 128 -2.47 2.77 3.41
C GLU A 128 -1.19 2.21 2.78
N VAL A 129 -0.30 1.63 3.58
CA VAL A 129 0.94 0.99 3.09
C VAL A 129 0.63 -0.22 2.20
N VAL A 130 -0.34 -1.04 2.62
CA VAL A 130 -0.81 -2.19 1.82
C VAL A 130 -1.43 -1.72 0.51
N ALA A 131 -2.24 -0.66 0.51
CA ALA A 131 -2.84 -0.10 -0.70
C ALA A 131 -1.79 0.39 -1.71
N ILE A 132 -0.67 0.95 -1.26
CA ILE A 132 0.46 1.31 -2.13
C ILE A 132 1.03 0.06 -2.80
N GLY A 133 1.26 -1.02 -2.02
CA GLY A 133 1.82 -2.28 -2.52
C GLY A 133 0.90 -3.08 -3.44
N THR A 134 -0.40 -2.77 -3.52
CA THR A 134 -1.38 -3.51 -4.33
C THR A 134 -1.96 -2.68 -5.49
N ASN A 135 -2.48 -1.50 -5.22
CA ASN A 135 -3.22 -0.70 -6.19
C ASN A 135 -2.39 0.44 -6.82
N ASP A 136 -1.68 1.22 -5.99
CA ASP A 136 -1.01 2.43 -6.46
C ASP A 136 0.17 2.10 -7.39
N LEU A 137 0.88 0.99 -7.16
CA LEU A 137 1.92 0.49 -8.05
C LEU A 137 1.43 0.29 -9.49
N SER A 138 0.20 -0.24 -9.64
CA SER A 138 -0.41 -0.48 -10.95
C SER A 138 -0.71 0.83 -11.69
N HIS A 139 -1.09 1.89 -10.98
CA HIS A 139 -1.34 3.20 -11.58
C HIS A 139 -0.04 3.83 -12.12
N ILE A 140 1.08 3.69 -11.40
CA ILE A 140 2.39 4.17 -11.85
C ILE A 140 2.87 3.35 -13.07
N GLY A 141 2.78 2.01 -13.00
CA GLY A 141 3.11 1.13 -14.12
C GLY A 141 2.28 1.40 -15.37
N ASN A 142 0.97 1.63 -15.21
CA ASN A 142 0.05 1.94 -16.30
C ASN A 142 0.39 3.27 -17.03
N LEU A 143 0.96 4.24 -16.34
CA LEU A 143 1.44 5.46 -16.99
C LEU A 143 2.65 5.15 -17.87
N MET A 144 3.60 4.32 -17.42
CA MET A 144 4.77 3.95 -18.20
C MET A 144 4.37 3.08 -19.42
N ASP A 145 3.40 2.16 -19.27
CA ASP A 145 2.86 1.37 -20.38
C ASP A 145 2.28 2.22 -21.51
N VAL A 146 1.44 3.21 -21.16
CA VAL A 146 0.69 3.97 -22.18
C VAL A 146 1.56 4.91 -22.99
N THR A 147 2.76 5.26 -22.53
CA THR A 147 3.67 6.20 -23.22
C THR A 147 4.01 5.75 -24.65
N ALA A 148 4.23 4.44 -24.84
CA ALA A 148 4.52 3.87 -26.16
C ALA A 148 3.37 4.06 -27.14
N ARG A 149 2.12 3.84 -26.69
CA ARG A 149 0.93 4.07 -27.54
C ARG A 149 0.66 5.54 -27.76
N ALA A 150 0.87 6.38 -26.77
CA ALA A 150 0.67 7.81 -26.85
C ALA A 150 1.62 8.48 -27.85
N ALA A 151 2.89 8.07 -27.87
CA ALA A 151 3.85 8.56 -28.87
C ALA A 151 3.40 8.18 -30.29
N GLY A 152 2.99 6.92 -30.50
CA GLY A 152 2.43 6.47 -31.77
C GLY A 152 1.17 7.25 -32.18
N ALA A 153 0.28 7.50 -31.23
CA ALA A 153 -0.96 8.26 -31.46
C ALA A 153 -0.69 9.71 -31.94
N MET A 154 0.22 10.40 -31.28
CA MET A 154 0.57 11.76 -31.67
C MET A 154 1.19 11.83 -33.06
N VAL A 155 2.16 10.96 -33.35
CA VAL A 155 2.83 10.94 -34.67
C VAL A 155 1.86 10.52 -35.78
N SER A 156 1.09 9.45 -35.57
CA SER A 156 0.13 8.99 -36.59
C SER A 156 -0.99 9.99 -36.87
N PHE A 157 -1.42 10.74 -35.85
CA PHE A 157 -2.38 11.84 -36.05
C PHE A 157 -1.79 12.91 -36.99
N VAL A 158 -0.56 13.32 -36.76
CA VAL A 158 0.12 14.31 -37.64
C VAL A 158 0.30 13.75 -39.06
N VAL A 159 0.72 12.50 -39.19
CA VAL A 159 0.88 11.83 -40.51
C VAL A 159 -0.45 11.81 -41.27
N VAL A 160 -1.53 11.36 -40.65
CA VAL A 160 -2.86 11.34 -41.28
C VAL A 160 -3.35 12.76 -41.61
N ALA A 161 -3.13 13.71 -40.70
CA ALA A 161 -3.46 15.12 -40.96
C ALA A 161 -2.80 15.64 -42.23
N LEU A 162 -1.49 15.38 -42.40
CA LEU A 162 -0.74 15.80 -43.59
C LEU A 162 -1.26 15.10 -44.87
N ILE A 163 -1.55 13.80 -44.81
CA ILE A 163 -2.10 13.06 -45.93
C ILE A 163 -3.46 13.64 -46.35
N LEU A 164 -4.38 13.81 -45.41
CA LEU A 164 -5.73 14.34 -45.66
C LEU A 164 -5.71 15.73 -46.29
N LEU A 165 -4.88 16.64 -45.75
CA LEU A 165 -4.75 18.01 -46.25
C LEU A 165 -4.13 18.08 -47.66
N ARG A 166 -3.23 17.14 -48.00
CA ARG A 166 -2.64 17.02 -49.35
C ARG A 166 -3.64 16.54 -50.38
N THR A 167 -4.52 15.59 -49.99
CA THR A 167 -5.52 15.00 -50.90
C THR A 167 -6.70 15.94 -51.15
N SER A 168 -7.29 16.49 -50.07
CA SER A 168 -8.36 17.48 -50.16
C SER A 168 -8.41 18.35 -48.90
N VAL A 169 -8.12 19.64 -49.03
CA VAL A 169 -8.13 20.57 -47.89
C VAL A 169 -9.51 20.60 -47.22
N THR A 170 -10.60 20.65 -47.99
CA THR A 170 -11.95 20.70 -47.44
C THR A 170 -12.30 19.46 -46.63
N LEU A 171 -12.15 18.27 -47.22
CA LEU A 171 -12.41 16.99 -46.52
C LEU A 171 -11.45 16.78 -45.38
N GLY A 172 -10.17 17.12 -45.56
CA GLY A 172 -9.15 17.05 -44.53
C GLY A 172 -9.51 17.88 -43.30
N LEU A 173 -9.98 19.11 -43.48
CA LEU A 173 -10.45 19.97 -42.39
C LEU A 173 -11.72 19.41 -41.72
N VAL A 174 -12.67 18.88 -42.49
CA VAL A 174 -13.88 18.25 -41.91
C VAL A 174 -13.49 17.08 -40.99
N VAL A 175 -12.54 16.25 -41.40
CA VAL A 175 -12.10 15.11 -40.59
C VAL A 175 -11.25 15.56 -39.40
N LEU A 176 -10.31 16.49 -39.59
CA LEU A 176 -9.42 16.99 -38.53
C LEU A 176 -10.14 17.78 -37.44
N VAL A 177 -11.18 18.52 -37.79
CA VAL A 177 -12.01 19.28 -36.83
C VAL A 177 -13.12 18.39 -36.28
N GLY A 178 -13.77 17.60 -37.14
CA GLY A 178 -14.90 16.77 -36.76
C GLY A 178 -14.55 15.74 -35.68
N VAL A 179 -13.41 15.08 -35.80
CA VAL A 179 -13.01 14.05 -34.82
C VAL A 179 -12.76 14.62 -33.43
N PRO A 180 -12.00 15.74 -33.22
CA PRO A 180 -11.92 16.42 -31.93
C PRO A 180 -13.28 16.89 -31.38
N VAL A 181 -14.14 17.43 -32.24
CA VAL A 181 -15.50 17.88 -31.84
C VAL A 181 -16.31 16.71 -31.29
N LEU A 182 -16.25 15.53 -31.92
CA LEU A 182 -16.93 14.33 -31.42
C LEU A 182 -16.46 13.95 -30.01
N LEU A 183 -15.16 14.05 -29.72
CA LEU A 183 -14.63 13.76 -28.39
C LEU A 183 -15.08 14.77 -27.35
N VAL A 184 -15.04 16.07 -27.70
CA VAL A 184 -15.50 17.15 -26.82
C VAL A 184 -16.98 17.01 -26.53
N ALA A 185 -17.79 16.57 -27.50
CA ALA A 185 -19.23 16.36 -27.33
C ALA A 185 -19.56 15.29 -26.25
N VAL A 186 -18.69 14.28 -26.09
CA VAL A 186 -18.84 13.22 -25.08
C VAL A 186 -18.33 13.67 -23.69
N GLY A 187 -17.41 14.63 -23.65
CA GLY A 187 -16.74 15.11 -22.43
C GLY A 187 -17.66 15.49 -21.27
N PRO A 188 -18.73 16.28 -21.49
CA PRO A 188 -19.64 16.71 -20.42
C PRO A 188 -20.32 15.57 -19.66
N LEU A 189 -20.46 14.38 -20.27
CA LEU A 189 -21.06 13.20 -19.64
C LEU A 189 -20.10 12.45 -18.71
N LEU A 190 -18.78 12.60 -18.90
CA LEU A 190 -17.78 11.87 -18.12
C LEU A 190 -17.74 12.30 -16.65
N LYS A 191 -17.80 13.61 -16.37
CA LYS A 191 -17.76 14.13 -14.99
C LYS A 191 -18.95 13.69 -14.14
N PRO A 192 -20.22 13.83 -14.60
CA PRO A 192 -21.39 13.32 -13.87
C PRO A 192 -21.34 11.80 -13.67
N LEU A 193 -20.90 11.04 -14.68
CA LEU A 193 -20.74 9.59 -14.58
C LEU A 193 -19.74 9.21 -13.48
N GLN A 194 -18.56 9.86 -13.48
CA GLN A 194 -17.54 9.60 -12.45
C GLN A 194 -18.05 9.91 -11.04
N ARG A 195 -18.74 11.06 -10.84
CA ARG A 195 -19.31 11.42 -9.54
C ARG A 195 -20.34 10.40 -9.05
N ARG A 196 -21.23 9.94 -9.93
CA ARG A 196 -22.24 8.94 -9.58
C ARG A 196 -21.64 7.57 -9.31
N ASN A 197 -20.59 7.18 -10.07
CA ASN A 197 -19.84 5.94 -9.82
C ASN A 197 -19.15 5.96 -8.45
N LEU A 198 -18.55 7.08 -8.05
CA LEU A 198 -17.93 7.23 -6.73
C LEU A 198 -18.99 7.10 -5.62
N ALA A 199 -20.06 7.87 -5.70
CA ALA A 199 -21.15 7.81 -4.72
C ALA A 199 -21.78 6.40 -4.60
N GLN A 200 -21.94 5.68 -5.71
CA GLN A 200 -22.42 4.29 -5.69
C GLN A 200 -21.41 3.36 -5.00
N ARG A 201 -20.10 3.53 -5.25
CA ARG A 201 -19.05 2.73 -4.60
C ARG A 201 -18.99 2.98 -3.10
N ASP A 202 -19.14 4.23 -2.67
CA ASP A 202 -19.17 4.58 -1.24
C ASP A 202 -20.36 3.90 -0.54
N MET A 203 -21.56 4.03 -1.11
CA MET A 203 -22.76 3.32 -0.61
C MET A 203 -22.61 1.80 -0.61
N MET A 204 -21.90 1.22 -1.60
CA MET A 204 -21.63 -0.22 -1.66
C MET A 204 -20.66 -0.64 -0.54
N GLY A 205 -19.65 0.20 -0.23
CA GLY A 205 -18.74 0.01 0.89
C GLY A 205 -19.47 0.03 2.23
N GLU A 206 -20.35 1.01 2.45
CA GLU A 206 -21.20 1.10 3.65
C GLU A 206 -22.09 -0.14 3.82
N LEU A 207 -22.70 -0.60 2.71
CA LEU A 207 -23.53 -1.82 2.71
C LEU A 207 -22.70 -3.07 3.04
N ALA A 208 -21.47 -3.18 2.50
CA ALA A 208 -20.57 -4.29 2.80
C ALA A 208 -20.14 -4.28 4.28
N ASN A 209 -19.84 -3.12 4.85
CA ASN A 209 -19.53 -2.96 6.27
C ASN A 209 -20.73 -3.39 7.14
N LEU A 210 -21.94 -2.92 6.81
CA LEU A 210 -23.16 -3.34 7.51
C LEU A 210 -23.37 -4.86 7.43
N ALA A 211 -23.10 -5.50 6.28
CA ALA A 211 -23.18 -6.95 6.15
C ALA A 211 -22.18 -7.67 7.06
N THR A 212 -20.94 -7.16 7.11
CA THR A 212 -19.89 -7.70 7.98
C THR A 212 -20.25 -7.57 9.46
N ASP A 213 -20.81 -6.41 9.87
CA ASP A 213 -21.26 -6.18 11.24
C ASP A 213 -22.41 -7.12 11.61
N ILE A 214 -23.38 -7.32 10.71
CA ILE A 214 -24.50 -8.26 10.93
C ILE A 214 -23.97 -9.68 11.11
N VAL A 215 -23.06 -10.13 10.23
CA VAL A 215 -22.53 -11.51 10.28
C VAL A 215 -21.68 -11.72 11.53
N SER A 216 -20.80 -10.78 11.87
CA SER A 216 -19.95 -10.88 13.07
C SER A 216 -20.75 -10.78 14.37
N GLY A 217 -21.81 -9.98 14.38
CA GLY A 217 -22.72 -9.80 15.50
C GLY A 217 -23.94 -10.74 15.51
N LEU A 218 -24.04 -11.71 14.59
CA LEU A 218 -25.25 -12.53 14.41
C LEU A 218 -25.68 -13.28 15.67
N ARG A 219 -24.73 -13.77 16.46
CA ARG A 219 -25.00 -14.43 17.74
C ARG A 219 -25.68 -13.49 18.73
N VAL A 220 -25.22 -12.25 18.81
CA VAL A 220 -25.80 -11.22 19.68
C VAL A 220 -27.20 -10.83 19.18
N LEU A 221 -27.32 -10.57 17.88
CA LEU A 221 -28.61 -10.24 17.25
C LEU A 221 -29.67 -11.30 17.51
N ARG A 222 -29.26 -12.58 17.45
CA ARG A 222 -30.14 -13.71 17.73
C ARG A 222 -30.55 -13.77 19.22
N GLY A 223 -29.63 -13.40 20.11
CA GLY A 223 -29.90 -13.37 21.56
C GLY A 223 -30.86 -12.26 21.98
N ILE A 224 -30.84 -11.11 21.33
CA ILE A 224 -31.69 -9.95 21.64
C ILE A 224 -32.92 -9.83 20.73
N GLY A 225 -33.11 -10.72 19.74
CA GLY A 225 -34.22 -10.67 18.79
C GLY A 225 -34.16 -9.51 17.77
N GLY A 226 -32.95 -9.04 17.44
CA GLY A 226 -32.72 -7.88 16.57
C GLY A 226 -32.66 -8.17 15.06
N GLU A 227 -32.77 -9.44 14.64
CA GLU A 227 -32.51 -9.85 13.25
C GLU A 227 -33.38 -9.12 12.23
N ARG A 228 -34.69 -8.96 12.54
CA ARG A 228 -35.62 -8.30 11.63
C ARG A 228 -35.26 -6.84 11.38
N VAL A 229 -34.88 -6.13 12.43
CA VAL A 229 -34.52 -4.70 12.34
C VAL A 229 -33.31 -4.50 11.43
N PHE A 230 -32.27 -5.31 11.63
CA PHE A 230 -31.04 -5.23 10.80
C PHE A 230 -31.26 -5.74 9.39
N HIS A 231 -32.06 -6.79 9.19
CA HIS A 231 -32.48 -7.25 7.87
C HIS A 231 -33.19 -6.13 7.10
N ASP A 232 -34.18 -5.46 7.71
CA ASP A 232 -34.93 -4.39 7.05
C ASP A 232 -34.04 -3.17 6.76
N ARG A 233 -33.07 -2.88 7.61
CA ARG A 233 -32.05 -1.86 7.36
C ARG A 233 -31.20 -2.24 6.15
N TYR A 234 -30.67 -3.46 6.11
CA TYR A 234 -29.87 -3.96 4.99
C TYR A 234 -30.64 -3.92 3.67
N VAL A 235 -31.91 -4.36 3.67
CA VAL A 235 -32.76 -4.30 2.47
C VAL A 235 -32.96 -2.86 2.00
N ARG A 236 -33.26 -1.91 2.90
CA ARG A 236 -33.40 -0.49 2.53
C ARG A 236 -32.15 0.08 1.90
N ASP A 237 -30.99 -0.19 2.49
CA ASP A 237 -29.70 0.33 2.00
C ASP A 237 -29.31 -0.36 0.69
N SER A 238 -29.54 -1.67 0.56
CA SER A 238 -29.37 -2.41 -0.71
C SER A 238 -30.22 -1.81 -1.84
N GLN A 239 -31.49 -1.42 -1.54
CA GLN A 239 -32.35 -0.77 -2.54
C GLN A 239 -31.85 0.64 -2.91
N ARG A 240 -31.18 1.36 -2.00
CA ARG A 240 -30.52 2.65 -2.31
C ARG A 240 -29.35 2.42 -3.26
N VAL A 241 -28.49 1.45 -2.98
CA VAL A 241 -27.37 1.06 -3.85
C VAL A 241 -27.88 0.65 -5.23
N ARG A 242 -28.94 -0.17 -5.29
CA ARG A 242 -29.56 -0.57 -6.56
C ARG A 242 -30.05 0.63 -7.37
N ARG A 243 -30.74 1.59 -6.73
CA ARG A 243 -31.23 2.81 -7.42
C ARG A 243 -30.08 3.66 -7.96
N ALA A 244 -29.02 3.83 -7.17
CA ALA A 244 -27.80 4.51 -7.59
C ALA A 244 -27.14 3.79 -8.77
N GLY A 245 -27.03 2.44 -8.73
CA GLY A 245 -26.51 1.63 -9.81
C GLY A 245 -27.31 1.74 -11.11
N VAL A 246 -28.64 1.79 -11.03
CA VAL A 246 -29.50 2.02 -12.21
C VAL A 246 -29.26 3.40 -12.82
N GLN A 247 -29.04 4.45 -11.99
CA GLN A 247 -28.72 5.79 -12.49
C GLN A 247 -27.35 5.84 -13.18
N VAL A 248 -26.36 5.16 -12.62
CA VAL A 248 -25.04 4.98 -13.24
C VAL A 248 -25.20 4.24 -14.58
N GLY A 249 -25.93 3.11 -14.58
CA GLY A 249 -26.16 2.31 -15.77
C GLY A 249 -26.85 3.09 -16.90
N ARG A 250 -27.85 3.91 -16.60
CA ARG A 250 -28.51 4.78 -17.60
C ARG A 250 -27.53 5.76 -18.23
N LEU A 251 -26.69 6.42 -17.42
CA LEU A 251 -25.72 7.38 -17.93
C LEU A 251 -24.60 6.70 -18.73
N GLN A 252 -24.17 5.51 -18.26
CA GLN A 252 -23.21 4.68 -18.99
C GLN A 252 -23.77 4.23 -20.35
N SER A 253 -25.01 3.71 -20.38
CA SER A 253 -25.66 3.28 -21.62
C SER A 253 -25.83 4.43 -22.62
N LEU A 254 -26.18 5.64 -22.14
CA LEU A 254 -26.23 6.83 -22.99
C LEU A 254 -24.85 7.16 -23.57
N LEU A 255 -23.81 7.09 -22.75
CA LEU A 255 -22.44 7.36 -23.17
C LEU A 255 -21.97 6.33 -24.21
N ASP A 256 -22.26 5.05 -23.97
CA ASP A 256 -21.93 3.94 -24.91
C ASP A 256 -22.69 4.11 -26.24
N ALA A 257 -23.98 4.47 -26.19
CA ALA A 257 -24.78 4.74 -27.38
C ALA A 257 -24.22 5.93 -28.17
N LEU A 258 -23.84 7.03 -27.51
CA LEU A 258 -23.25 8.19 -28.16
C LEU A 258 -21.86 7.89 -28.76
N GLN A 259 -21.08 7.02 -28.12
CA GLN A 259 -19.78 6.60 -28.65
C GLN A 259 -19.89 5.78 -29.95
N VAL A 260 -21.02 5.19 -30.23
CA VAL A 260 -21.30 4.49 -31.50
C VAL A 260 -22.02 5.43 -32.48
N PHE A 261 -23.06 6.12 -32.01
CA PHE A 261 -23.91 6.95 -32.84
C PHE A 261 -23.17 8.16 -33.44
N LEU A 262 -22.42 8.91 -32.62
CA LEU A 262 -21.73 10.12 -33.11
C LEU A 262 -20.67 9.82 -34.18
N PRO A 263 -19.74 8.85 -34.00
CA PRO A 263 -18.84 8.42 -35.07
C PRO A 263 -19.59 7.88 -36.30
N GLY A 264 -20.69 7.14 -36.11
CA GLY A 264 -21.52 6.64 -37.21
C GLY A 264 -22.07 7.77 -38.06
N VAL A 265 -22.70 8.79 -37.46
CA VAL A 265 -23.20 9.97 -38.17
C VAL A 265 -22.07 10.71 -38.86
N PHE A 266 -20.93 10.88 -38.19
CA PHE A 266 -19.75 11.52 -38.76
C PHE A 266 -19.24 10.80 -40.01
N VAL A 267 -19.15 9.46 -39.97
CA VAL A 267 -18.77 8.66 -41.13
C VAL A 267 -19.76 8.84 -42.29
N VAL A 268 -21.06 8.87 -42.02
CA VAL A 268 -22.08 9.17 -43.05
C VAL A 268 -21.84 10.53 -43.70
N ILE A 269 -21.54 11.57 -42.90
CA ILE A 269 -21.24 12.92 -43.41
C ILE A 269 -19.99 12.87 -44.31
N VAL A 270 -18.92 12.24 -43.86
CA VAL A 270 -17.65 12.13 -44.62
C VAL A 270 -17.86 11.37 -45.92
N VAL A 271 -18.56 10.26 -45.89
CA VAL A 271 -18.87 9.44 -47.08
C VAL A 271 -19.77 10.23 -48.05
N TRP A 272 -20.80 10.89 -47.55
CA TRP A 272 -21.71 11.69 -48.39
C TRP A 272 -20.99 12.85 -49.08
N LEU A 273 -20.18 13.64 -48.33
CA LEU A 273 -19.39 14.72 -48.92
C LEU A 273 -18.35 14.22 -49.90
N GLY A 274 -17.67 13.14 -49.55
CA GLY A 274 -16.67 12.49 -50.38
C GLY A 274 -17.27 11.95 -51.67
N ALA A 275 -18.42 11.24 -51.60
CA ALA A 275 -19.12 10.74 -52.75
C ALA A 275 -19.55 11.89 -53.67
N ARG A 276 -20.06 13.02 -53.13
CA ARG A 276 -20.36 14.23 -53.90
C ARG A 276 -19.12 14.77 -54.60
N PHE A 277 -17.96 14.82 -53.95
CA PHE A 277 -16.72 15.29 -54.58
C PHE A 277 -16.20 14.29 -55.61
N ALA A 278 -16.37 12.99 -55.39
CA ALA A 278 -16.02 11.95 -56.38
C ALA A 278 -16.89 12.07 -57.67
N VAL A 279 -18.20 12.27 -57.52
CA VAL A 279 -19.09 12.52 -58.68
C VAL A 279 -18.74 13.82 -59.44
N GLN A 280 -18.23 14.81 -58.72
CA GLN A 280 -17.73 16.08 -59.32
C GLN A 280 -16.31 15.93 -59.91
N GLY A 281 -15.69 14.75 -59.85
CA GLY A 281 -14.32 14.50 -60.34
C GLY A 281 -13.22 15.17 -59.55
N ARG A 282 -13.51 15.66 -58.31
CA ARG A 282 -12.54 16.33 -57.43
C ARG A 282 -11.65 15.36 -56.67
N ILE A 283 -12.13 14.18 -56.42
CA ILE A 283 -11.40 13.06 -55.80
C ILE A 283 -11.68 11.76 -56.53
N THR A 284 -10.76 10.81 -56.41
CA THR A 284 -10.95 9.47 -57.02
C THR A 284 -11.77 8.56 -56.10
N PRO A 285 -12.33 7.43 -56.63
CA PRO A 285 -12.98 6.41 -55.83
C PRO A 285 -12.06 5.82 -54.73
N GLY A 286 -10.79 5.60 -55.05
CA GLY A 286 -9.81 5.11 -54.07
C GLY A 286 -9.55 6.12 -52.96
N GLU A 287 -9.46 7.42 -53.29
CA GLU A 287 -9.35 8.47 -52.30
C GLU A 287 -10.56 8.55 -51.36
N LEU A 288 -11.78 8.33 -51.87
CA LEU A 288 -13.00 8.24 -51.07
C LEU A 288 -12.91 7.11 -50.00
N VAL A 289 -12.46 5.92 -50.43
CA VAL A 289 -12.26 4.78 -49.52
C VAL A 289 -11.16 5.08 -48.49
N ALA A 290 -10.08 5.75 -48.90
CA ALA A 290 -9.02 6.17 -47.99
C ALA A 290 -9.53 7.19 -46.94
N PHE A 291 -10.35 8.19 -47.33
CA PHE A 291 -10.98 9.13 -46.40
C PHE A 291 -11.86 8.45 -45.37
N TYR A 292 -12.67 7.46 -45.80
CA TYR A 292 -13.43 6.63 -44.87
C TYR A 292 -12.54 5.91 -43.86
N GLY A 293 -11.46 5.27 -44.36
CA GLY A 293 -10.47 4.59 -43.51
C GLY A 293 -9.80 5.52 -42.51
N TYR A 294 -9.45 6.74 -42.92
CA TYR A 294 -8.84 7.75 -42.02
C TYR A 294 -9.82 8.27 -40.99
N ALA A 295 -11.08 8.51 -41.35
CA ALA A 295 -12.11 8.92 -40.40
C ALA A 295 -12.32 7.87 -39.29
N ALA A 296 -12.32 6.58 -39.66
CA ALA A 296 -12.37 5.49 -38.71
C ALA A 296 -11.10 5.35 -37.86
N PHE A 297 -9.92 5.49 -38.48
CA PHE A 297 -8.62 5.39 -37.81
C PHE A 297 -8.40 6.49 -36.75
N LEU A 298 -8.74 7.75 -37.05
CA LEU A 298 -8.44 8.88 -36.18
C LEU A 298 -9.12 8.83 -34.81
N VAL A 299 -10.14 8.01 -34.64
CA VAL A 299 -10.77 7.74 -33.34
C VAL A 299 -9.76 7.09 -32.36
N ILE A 300 -8.86 6.25 -32.88
CA ILE A 300 -7.88 5.49 -32.05
C ILE A 300 -6.85 6.43 -31.39
N PRO A 301 -6.12 7.31 -32.11
CA PRO A 301 -5.20 8.29 -31.51
C PRO A 301 -5.86 9.15 -30.44
N LEU A 302 -7.08 9.63 -30.70
CA LEU A 302 -7.77 10.50 -29.76
C LEU A 302 -8.19 9.77 -28.47
N ARG A 303 -8.68 8.54 -28.59
CA ARG A 303 -8.94 7.68 -27.41
C ARG A 303 -7.66 7.44 -26.62
N THR A 304 -6.53 7.21 -27.28
CA THR A 304 -5.23 6.99 -26.63
C THR A 304 -4.76 8.21 -25.86
N VAL A 305 -4.95 9.43 -26.38
CA VAL A 305 -4.63 10.67 -25.67
C VAL A 305 -5.50 10.83 -24.41
N THR A 306 -6.80 10.53 -24.52
CA THR A 306 -7.71 10.55 -23.37
C THR A 306 -7.31 9.50 -22.32
N GLU A 307 -6.93 8.30 -22.76
CA GLU A 307 -6.41 7.24 -21.88
C GLU A 307 -5.13 7.68 -21.17
N LEU A 308 -4.19 8.30 -21.88
CA LEU A 308 -2.96 8.86 -21.31
C LEU A 308 -3.29 9.88 -20.21
N ALA A 309 -4.18 10.83 -20.48
CA ALA A 309 -4.58 11.84 -19.50
C ALA A 309 -5.17 11.21 -18.24
N ASN A 310 -6.08 10.25 -18.39
CA ASN A 310 -6.70 9.53 -17.27
C ASN A 310 -5.67 8.72 -16.47
N LYS A 311 -4.76 7.98 -17.13
CA LYS A 311 -3.69 7.22 -16.48
C LYS A 311 -2.69 8.15 -15.78
N ALA A 312 -2.36 9.30 -16.39
CA ALA A 312 -1.50 10.30 -15.76
C ALA A 312 -2.11 10.84 -14.46
N ILE A 313 -3.38 11.25 -14.47
CA ILE A 313 -4.05 11.74 -13.26
C ILE A 313 -3.99 10.70 -12.13
N ARG A 314 -4.30 9.43 -12.42
CA ARG A 314 -4.24 8.35 -11.42
C ARG A 314 -2.82 8.10 -10.93
N ALA A 315 -1.84 8.10 -11.82
CA ALA A 315 -0.43 7.93 -11.46
C ALA A 315 0.09 9.10 -10.60
N PHE A 316 -0.34 10.35 -10.86
CA PHE A 316 -0.03 11.49 -10.01
C PHE A 316 -0.61 11.35 -8.60
N VAL A 317 -1.83 10.85 -8.46
CA VAL A 317 -2.45 10.59 -7.15
C VAL A 317 -1.70 9.47 -6.42
N ALA A 318 -1.41 8.37 -7.09
CA ALA A 318 -0.63 7.26 -6.54
C ALA A 318 0.78 7.70 -6.11
N ALA A 319 1.48 8.46 -6.97
CA ALA A 319 2.79 9.02 -6.66
C ALA A 319 2.78 9.93 -5.41
N ARG A 320 1.73 10.74 -5.21
CA ARG A 320 1.57 11.57 -3.99
C ARG A 320 1.48 10.72 -2.72
N ARG A 321 0.82 9.57 -2.76
CA ARG A 321 0.75 8.65 -1.61
C ARG A 321 2.11 8.00 -1.36
N VAL A 322 2.76 7.52 -2.42
CA VAL A 322 4.10 6.92 -2.31
C VAL A 322 5.11 7.91 -1.71
N ILE A 323 5.19 9.14 -2.24
CA ILE A 323 6.15 10.13 -1.72
C ILE A 323 5.82 10.57 -0.30
N ARG A 324 4.54 10.57 0.13
CA ARG A 324 4.17 10.85 1.52
C ARG A 324 4.80 9.83 2.46
N VAL A 325 4.79 8.54 2.11
CA VAL A 325 5.44 7.51 2.92
C VAL A 325 6.95 7.63 2.84
N LEU A 326 7.52 7.87 1.64
CA LEU A 326 8.98 8.02 1.45
C LEU A 326 9.57 9.29 2.10
N ALA A 327 8.73 10.28 2.41
CA ALA A 327 9.15 11.51 3.08
C ALA A 327 9.11 11.42 4.61
N LEU A 328 8.61 10.31 5.18
CA LEU A 328 8.66 10.10 6.61
C LEU A 328 10.09 9.82 7.04
N GLU A 329 10.48 10.42 8.15
CA GLU A 329 11.75 10.15 8.79
C GLU A 329 11.53 9.29 10.04
N PRO A 330 12.43 8.36 10.35
CA PRO A 330 12.34 7.59 11.59
C PRO A 330 12.52 8.53 12.79
N GLU A 331 11.69 8.33 13.83
CA GLU A 331 11.80 9.12 15.09
C GLU A 331 13.19 9.00 15.70
N VAL A 332 13.85 7.88 15.51
CA VAL A 332 15.19 7.63 16.05
C VAL A 332 16.13 7.22 14.93
N THR A 333 17.27 7.87 14.83
CA THR A 333 18.32 7.60 13.83
C THR A 333 19.62 7.12 14.48
N ASP A 334 20.47 6.45 13.70
CA ASP A 334 21.81 6.13 14.17
C ASP A 334 22.68 7.39 14.17
N PRO A 335 23.50 7.62 15.22
CA PRO A 335 24.40 8.76 15.27
C PRO A 335 25.52 8.63 14.23
N GLU A 336 25.99 9.77 13.70
CA GLU A 336 27.13 9.79 12.76
C GLU A 336 28.42 9.31 13.43
N GLN A 337 28.62 9.67 14.70
CA GLN A 337 29.75 9.25 15.53
C GLN A 337 29.21 8.57 16.79
N PRO A 338 29.13 7.23 16.79
CA PRO A 338 28.62 6.49 17.94
C PRO A 338 29.59 6.57 19.13
N TYR A 339 29.02 6.67 20.32
CA TYR A 339 29.75 6.54 21.56
C TYR A 339 30.13 5.07 21.84
N ASP A 340 31.09 4.90 22.77
CA ASP A 340 31.43 3.58 23.29
C ASP A 340 30.23 2.96 24.02
N GLU A 341 30.14 1.63 23.94
CA GLU A 341 29.06 0.89 24.56
C GLU A 341 29.14 1.00 26.10
N PRO A 342 27.98 1.17 26.79
CA PRO A 342 27.96 1.14 28.23
C PRO A 342 28.40 -0.22 28.78
N PRO A 343 29.05 -0.25 29.97
CA PRO A 343 29.44 -1.53 30.56
C PRO A 343 28.23 -2.40 30.88
N PRO A 344 28.37 -3.73 30.87
CA PRO A 344 27.30 -4.63 31.31
C PRO A 344 26.89 -4.31 32.76
N GLY A 345 25.58 -4.40 33.03
CA GLY A 345 25.06 -4.14 34.38
C GLY A 345 25.00 -2.66 34.74
N ALA A 346 24.92 -1.76 33.77
CA ALA A 346 24.74 -0.34 34.03
C ALA A 346 23.28 0.06 34.24
N ASP A 347 23.04 1.08 35.07
CA ASP A 347 21.70 1.62 35.30
C ASP A 347 21.19 2.40 34.08
N LEU A 348 19.87 2.37 33.88
CA LEU A 348 19.18 3.24 32.94
C LEU A 348 18.54 4.42 33.68
N VAL A 349 18.65 5.61 33.10
CA VAL A 349 18.03 6.83 33.66
C VAL A 349 17.27 7.54 32.53
N ASP A 350 15.96 7.73 32.69
CA ASP A 350 15.14 8.56 31.82
C ASP A 350 14.95 9.94 32.48
N ALA A 351 15.71 10.91 32.00
CA ALA A 351 15.69 12.27 32.56
C ALA A 351 14.32 12.94 32.37
N ALA A 352 13.61 12.60 31.30
CA ALA A 352 12.30 13.18 31.01
C ALA A 352 11.23 12.81 32.04
N SER A 353 11.27 11.60 32.62
CA SER A 353 10.36 11.20 33.70
C SER A 353 11.00 11.23 35.09
N GLY A 354 12.31 11.44 35.20
CA GLY A 354 13.05 11.27 36.44
C GLY A 354 13.24 9.82 36.89
N LEU A 355 12.89 8.84 36.04
CA LEU A 355 13.00 7.43 36.38
C LEU A 355 14.46 6.97 36.35
N ARG A 356 14.89 6.32 37.45
CA ARG A 356 16.12 5.53 37.51
C ARG A 356 15.77 4.04 37.61
N VAL A 357 16.28 3.25 36.71
CA VAL A 357 16.16 1.78 36.70
C VAL A 357 17.51 1.22 37.18
N PRO A 358 17.61 0.74 38.42
CA PRO A 358 18.85 0.12 38.91
C PRO A 358 19.10 -1.19 38.18
N SER A 359 20.36 -1.52 37.95
CA SER A 359 20.73 -2.73 37.28
C SER A 359 20.51 -3.97 38.16
N GLY A 360 20.22 -5.12 37.53
CA GLY A 360 20.13 -6.43 38.18
C GLY A 360 18.87 -6.65 39.03
N VAL A 361 17.90 -5.75 39.02
CA VAL A 361 16.66 -5.83 39.79
C VAL A 361 15.44 -5.68 38.88
N ILE A 362 14.27 -6.02 39.41
CA ILE A 362 12.98 -5.85 38.72
C ILE A 362 12.34 -4.56 39.23
N THR A 363 12.16 -3.58 38.36
CA THR A 363 11.48 -2.32 38.64
C THR A 363 10.13 -2.27 37.94
N ALA A 364 9.05 -2.07 38.69
CA ALA A 364 7.74 -1.81 38.10
C ALA A 364 7.54 -0.30 37.87
N ILE A 365 6.79 0.03 36.82
CA ILE A 365 6.30 1.38 36.55
C ILE A 365 4.78 1.34 36.64
N VAL A 366 4.22 2.18 37.48
CA VAL A 366 2.77 2.35 37.66
C VAL A 366 2.39 3.77 37.27
N SER A 367 1.39 3.93 36.42
CA SER A 367 0.85 5.23 36.03
C SER A 367 -0.66 5.18 35.80
N ASP A 368 -1.30 6.31 35.95
CA ASP A 368 -2.65 6.58 35.48
C ASP A 368 -2.62 7.96 34.78
N PRO A 369 -2.76 8.03 33.44
CA PRO A 369 -3.14 6.96 32.51
C PRO A 369 -1.98 5.98 32.15
N PRO A 370 -2.29 4.75 31.66
CA PRO A 370 -1.29 3.74 31.29
C PRO A 370 -0.36 4.16 30.13
N GLU A 371 -0.77 5.14 29.32
CA GLU A 371 0.01 5.67 28.20
C GLU A 371 1.34 6.31 28.68
N ASP A 372 1.37 6.86 29.89
CA ASP A 372 2.58 7.47 30.44
C ASP A 372 3.68 6.43 30.70
N SER A 373 3.33 5.29 31.31
CA SER A 373 4.28 4.19 31.51
C SER A 373 4.71 3.54 30.20
N ALA A 374 3.82 3.44 29.21
CA ALA A 374 4.15 2.95 27.87
C ALA A 374 5.12 3.92 27.15
N ALA A 375 4.94 5.22 27.28
CA ALA A 375 5.85 6.21 26.72
C ALA A 375 7.26 6.12 27.33
N VAL A 376 7.37 5.88 28.65
CA VAL A 376 8.66 5.59 29.29
C VAL A 376 9.29 4.33 28.73
N ALA A 377 8.52 3.24 28.57
CA ALA A 377 9.00 1.99 27.99
C ALA A 377 9.54 2.18 26.56
N ASP A 378 8.85 2.98 25.73
CA ASP A 378 9.31 3.32 24.38
C ASP A 378 10.64 4.09 24.39
N ARG A 379 10.83 5.06 25.31
CA ARG A 379 12.08 5.79 25.46
C ARG A 379 13.22 4.89 25.95
N LEU A 380 12.97 4.04 26.96
CA LEU A 380 13.96 3.08 27.47
C LEU A 380 14.42 2.09 26.38
N GLY A 381 13.52 1.69 25.47
CA GLY A 381 13.84 0.85 24.30
C GLY A 381 14.39 1.60 23.10
N HIS A 382 14.52 2.92 23.18
CA HIS A 382 14.92 3.78 22.06
C HIS A 382 14.01 3.61 20.82
N TYR A 383 12.68 3.51 21.04
CA TYR A 383 11.62 3.53 20.02
C TYR A 383 10.97 4.91 19.87
N ALA A 384 11.23 5.80 20.82
CA ALA A 384 10.86 7.22 20.80
C ALA A 384 12.07 8.06 21.19
N GLU A 385 12.08 9.33 20.76
CA GLU A 385 13.06 10.31 21.22
C GLU A 385 12.93 10.54 22.72
N GLY A 386 14.06 10.76 23.41
CA GLY A 386 14.10 11.05 24.84
C GLY A 386 15.52 11.13 25.37
N GLU A 387 15.66 11.79 26.53
CA GLU A 387 16.93 11.95 27.23
C GLU A 387 17.18 10.74 28.17
N VAL A 388 17.37 9.57 27.57
CA VAL A 388 17.70 8.34 28.30
C VAL A 388 19.19 8.10 28.26
N THR A 389 19.78 7.85 29.41
CA THR A 389 21.19 7.46 29.54
C THR A 389 21.30 6.04 30.08
N TRP A 390 22.32 5.30 29.62
CA TRP A 390 22.66 3.97 30.06
C TRP A 390 24.11 3.94 30.54
N GLY A 391 24.30 3.81 31.85
CA GLY A 391 25.63 3.97 32.45
C GLY A 391 26.25 5.35 32.19
N GLY A 392 25.42 6.39 32.11
CA GLY A 392 25.85 7.75 31.80
C GLY A 392 26.02 8.04 30.29
N VAL A 393 25.89 7.03 29.40
CA VAL A 393 25.97 7.19 27.94
C VAL A 393 24.57 7.44 27.40
N PRO A 394 24.32 8.55 26.68
CA PRO A 394 23.00 8.78 26.04
C PRO A 394 22.66 7.71 25.04
N LEU A 395 21.43 7.15 25.06
CA LEU A 395 20.98 6.15 24.08
C LEU A 395 21.01 6.70 22.65
N ALA A 396 20.74 7.98 22.47
CA ALA A 396 20.84 8.66 21.16
C ALA A 396 22.27 8.67 20.59
N GLY A 397 23.29 8.50 21.42
CA GLY A 397 24.69 8.36 21.01
C GLY A 397 25.11 6.94 20.67
N LEU A 398 24.23 5.95 20.87
CA LEU A 398 24.50 4.55 20.59
C LEU A 398 23.89 4.12 19.24
N ARG A 399 24.54 3.16 18.56
CA ARG A 399 23.92 2.54 17.37
C ARG A 399 22.66 1.78 17.79
N ARG A 400 21.55 1.98 17.10
CA ARG A 400 20.27 1.28 17.35
C ARG A 400 20.44 -0.24 17.41
N ARG A 401 21.33 -0.80 16.60
CA ARG A 401 21.64 -2.23 16.64
C ARG A 401 22.18 -2.67 18.01
N VAL A 402 23.03 -1.87 18.63
CA VAL A 402 23.60 -2.16 19.97
C VAL A 402 22.49 -2.11 21.01
N VAL A 403 21.71 -1.02 21.04
CA VAL A 403 20.58 -0.88 21.97
C VAL A 403 19.62 -2.06 21.85
N ARG A 404 19.15 -2.37 20.64
CA ARG A 404 18.18 -3.46 20.40
C ARG A 404 18.72 -4.88 20.60
N SER A 405 20.04 -5.07 20.57
CA SER A 405 20.64 -6.36 20.92
C SER A 405 20.64 -6.59 22.42
N ARG A 406 20.75 -5.54 23.23
CA ARG A 406 20.89 -5.63 24.69
C ARG A 406 19.59 -5.25 25.43
N ILE A 407 18.76 -4.37 24.89
CA ILE A 407 17.44 -3.99 25.45
C ILE A 407 16.33 -4.57 24.54
N VAL A 408 15.40 -5.32 25.14
CA VAL A 408 14.20 -5.83 24.46
C VAL A 408 12.97 -5.22 25.13
N VAL A 409 12.10 -4.63 24.33
CA VAL A 409 10.77 -4.18 24.77
C VAL A 409 9.73 -5.14 24.22
N SER A 410 8.87 -5.65 25.06
CA SER A 410 7.72 -6.48 24.69
C SER A 410 6.44 -5.73 25.01
N ASP A 411 5.73 -5.31 23.96
CA ASP A 411 4.45 -4.63 24.04
C ASP A 411 3.30 -5.64 24.24
N SER A 412 2.28 -5.25 24.99
CA SER A 412 1.04 -6.02 25.17
C SER A 412 0.28 -6.25 23.85
N ALA A 413 0.36 -5.28 22.92
CA ALA A 413 -0.24 -5.37 21.59
C ALA A 413 0.59 -6.21 20.60
N ALA A 414 1.81 -6.65 20.98
CA ALA A 414 2.67 -7.42 20.11
C ALA A 414 2.01 -8.73 19.70
N GLY A 415 1.79 -8.90 18.40
CA GLY A 415 1.21 -10.10 17.83
C GLY A 415 2.23 -11.21 17.58
N LEU A 416 1.72 -12.40 17.32
CA LEU A 416 2.50 -13.46 16.69
C LEU A 416 2.45 -13.29 15.18
N PHE A 417 3.53 -13.65 14.49
CA PHE A 417 3.60 -13.62 13.03
C PHE A 417 3.07 -14.93 12.44
N SER A 418 2.77 -14.95 11.14
CA SER A 418 2.45 -16.20 10.45
C SER A 418 3.69 -17.05 10.27
N GLY A 419 3.59 -18.35 10.50
CA GLY A 419 4.69 -19.31 10.35
C GLY A 419 4.79 -20.29 11.52
N PRO A 420 5.84 -21.16 11.57
CA PRO A 420 6.03 -22.11 12.65
C PRO A 420 6.19 -21.41 14.01
N LEU A 421 5.53 -21.91 15.04
CA LEU A 421 5.56 -21.31 16.38
C LEU A 421 6.97 -21.31 16.96
N GLY A 422 7.74 -22.38 16.77
CA GLY A 422 9.10 -22.51 17.29
C GLY A 422 10.04 -21.44 16.75
N GLU A 423 9.97 -21.12 15.44
CA GLU A 423 10.78 -20.07 14.82
C GLU A 423 10.47 -18.68 15.39
N GLN A 424 9.22 -18.46 15.80
CA GLN A 424 8.82 -17.18 16.38
C GLN A 424 9.25 -17.04 17.85
N LEU A 425 9.34 -18.15 18.59
CA LEU A 425 9.78 -18.12 19.98
C LEU A 425 11.31 -18.01 20.08
N ASP A 426 12.05 -18.61 19.15
CA ASP A 426 13.53 -18.59 19.14
C ASP A 426 14.11 -17.66 18.08
N ILE A 427 13.62 -16.42 18.02
CA ILE A 427 14.10 -15.41 17.04
C ILE A 427 15.61 -15.14 17.12
N ARG A 428 16.24 -15.35 18.30
CA ARG A 428 17.68 -15.13 18.52
C ARG A 428 18.53 -16.37 18.40
N GLY A 429 17.95 -17.54 18.11
CA GLY A 429 18.69 -18.80 17.97
C GLY A 429 19.36 -19.27 19.28
N ARG A 430 18.68 -19.08 20.41
CA ARG A 430 19.17 -19.50 21.73
C ARG A 430 19.01 -21.02 21.97
N GLY A 431 18.22 -21.67 21.17
CA GLY A 431 18.00 -23.09 21.19
C GLY A 431 16.82 -23.56 22.06
N PRO A 432 16.46 -24.85 21.94
CA PRO A 432 15.26 -25.42 22.55
C PRO A 432 15.19 -25.28 24.07
N ALA A 433 16.33 -25.35 24.77
CA ALA A 433 16.38 -25.22 26.23
C ALA A 433 15.94 -23.82 26.69
N ALA A 434 16.36 -22.75 25.99
CA ALA A 434 15.96 -21.41 26.31
C ALA A 434 14.45 -21.19 26.06
N VAL A 435 13.93 -21.76 24.95
CA VAL A 435 12.50 -21.72 24.64
C VAL A 435 11.67 -22.46 25.71
N ALA A 436 12.11 -23.63 26.13
CA ALA A 436 11.43 -24.40 27.18
C ALA A 436 11.39 -23.65 28.53
N ALA A 437 12.51 -23.07 28.96
CA ALA A 437 12.57 -22.26 30.19
C ALA A 437 11.68 -20.99 30.09
N ALA A 438 11.63 -20.38 28.92
CA ALA A 438 10.78 -19.22 28.69
C ALA A 438 9.28 -19.57 28.69
N LEU A 439 8.88 -20.68 28.09
CA LEU A 439 7.51 -21.22 28.13
C LEU A 439 7.09 -21.59 29.57
N GLU A 440 8.01 -22.19 30.34
CA GLU A 440 7.78 -22.47 31.76
C GLU A 440 7.52 -21.17 32.54
N THR A 441 8.38 -20.16 32.38
CA THR A 441 8.27 -18.88 33.04
C THR A 441 6.97 -18.16 32.68
N ALA A 442 6.60 -18.16 31.40
CA ALA A 442 5.36 -17.57 30.91
C ALA A 442 4.12 -18.43 31.23
N SER A 443 4.27 -19.57 31.92
CA SER A 443 3.18 -20.52 32.19
C SER A 443 2.41 -20.91 30.92
N ALA A 444 3.11 -21.18 29.82
CA ALA A 444 2.54 -21.42 28.50
C ALA A 444 2.64 -22.89 28.02
N HIS A 445 2.99 -23.83 28.90
CA HIS A 445 3.04 -25.27 28.58
C HIS A 445 1.68 -25.82 28.14
N ASP A 446 0.59 -25.45 28.83
CA ASP A 446 -0.76 -25.85 28.49
C ASP A 446 -1.17 -25.40 27.07
N VAL A 447 -0.62 -24.26 26.61
CA VAL A 447 -0.86 -23.79 25.25
C VAL A 447 -0.16 -24.72 24.25
N LEU A 448 1.09 -25.13 24.55
CA LEU A 448 1.84 -26.00 23.67
C LEU A 448 1.27 -27.44 23.65
N GLU A 449 0.86 -27.97 24.81
CA GLU A 449 0.23 -29.29 24.93
C GLU A 449 -1.12 -29.38 24.18
N ALA A 450 -1.84 -28.26 24.06
CA ALA A 450 -3.09 -28.20 23.33
C ALA A 450 -2.89 -28.15 21.79
N LEU A 451 -1.66 -28.00 21.31
CA LEU A 451 -1.35 -27.92 19.89
C LEU A 451 -0.94 -29.30 19.34
N PRO A 452 -1.61 -29.80 18.26
CA PRO A 452 -1.32 -31.12 17.68
C PRO A 452 0.15 -31.32 17.27
N ASP A 453 0.75 -30.25 16.70
CA ASP A 453 2.11 -30.27 16.15
C ASP A 453 3.10 -29.52 17.06
N GLY A 454 2.73 -29.19 18.30
CA GLY A 454 3.59 -28.48 19.25
C GLY A 454 4.22 -27.21 18.67
N LEU A 455 5.55 -27.12 18.71
CA LEU A 455 6.31 -25.98 18.18
C LEU A 455 6.29 -25.86 16.65
N GLU A 456 5.99 -26.93 15.93
CA GLU A 456 5.86 -26.92 14.46
C GLU A 456 4.48 -26.41 14.00
N THR A 457 3.57 -26.16 14.93
CA THR A 457 2.24 -25.63 14.61
C THR A 457 2.34 -24.31 13.86
N LEU A 458 1.65 -24.23 12.71
CA LEU A 458 1.58 -23.02 11.92
C LEU A 458 0.66 -21.99 12.57
N VAL A 459 1.21 -20.89 12.99
CA VAL A 459 0.47 -19.75 13.53
C VAL A 459 -0.24 -19.01 12.40
N ALA A 460 -1.54 -18.81 12.54
CA ALA A 460 -2.33 -17.96 11.63
C ALA A 460 -1.99 -16.47 11.80
N GLU A 461 -2.38 -15.66 10.81
CA GLU A 461 -2.15 -14.21 10.82
C GLU A 461 -2.54 -13.57 12.16
N ARG A 462 -1.59 -12.84 12.77
CA ARG A 462 -1.71 -12.17 14.07
C ARG A 462 -2.05 -13.12 15.24
N GLY A 463 -1.81 -14.41 15.11
CA GLY A 463 -2.10 -15.39 16.17
C GLY A 463 -3.59 -15.54 16.49
N ARG A 464 -4.49 -15.37 15.49
CA ARG A 464 -5.96 -15.46 15.68
C ARG A 464 -6.43 -16.82 16.17
N SER A 465 -5.64 -17.86 16.02
CA SER A 465 -5.93 -19.20 16.52
C SER A 465 -5.80 -19.33 18.05
N PHE A 466 -5.18 -18.35 18.71
CA PHE A 466 -4.97 -18.34 20.16
C PHE A 466 -5.95 -17.37 20.85
N SER A 467 -6.35 -17.72 22.09
CA SER A 467 -7.05 -16.77 22.97
C SER A 467 -6.14 -15.57 23.33
N GLY A 468 -6.71 -14.49 23.85
CA GLY A 468 -5.95 -13.32 24.27
C GLY A 468 -4.84 -13.67 25.26
N GLY A 469 -5.16 -14.40 26.32
CA GLY A 469 -4.20 -14.82 27.33
C GLY A 469 -3.16 -15.84 26.83
N GLN A 470 -3.55 -16.77 25.94
CA GLN A 470 -2.60 -17.70 25.32
C GLN A 470 -1.58 -16.93 24.47
N ARG A 471 -2.06 -16.01 23.63
CA ARG A 471 -1.19 -15.18 22.78
C ARG A 471 -0.24 -14.33 23.62
N GLN A 472 -0.74 -13.68 24.67
CA GLN A 472 0.09 -12.86 25.57
C GLN A 472 1.19 -13.67 26.24
N ARG A 473 0.87 -14.87 26.75
CA ARG A 473 1.87 -15.79 27.34
C ARG A 473 2.93 -16.24 26.33
N LEU A 474 2.55 -16.52 25.09
CA LEU A 474 3.50 -16.86 24.01
C LEU A 474 4.40 -15.66 23.64
N VAL A 475 3.84 -14.44 23.61
CA VAL A 475 4.63 -13.21 23.38
C VAL A 475 5.61 -12.96 24.53
N LEU A 476 5.19 -13.17 25.77
CA LEU A 476 6.06 -13.10 26.94
C LEU A 476 7.17 -14.17 26.86
N ALA A 477 6.84 -15.42 26.50
CA ALA A 477 7.83 -16.47 26.31
C ALA A 477 8.88 -16.11 25.24
N ARG A 478 8.46 -15.51 24.11
CA ARG A 478 9.36 -15.00 23.07
C ARG A 478 10.34 -13.95 23.61
N ALA A 479 9.85 -13.02 24.42
CA ALA A 479 10.67 -11.98 25.01
C ALA A 479 11.69 -12.54 26.01
N LEU A 480 11.29 -13.52 26.81
CA LEU A 480 12.14 -14.22 27.76
C LEU A 480 13.18 -15.11 27.06
N ALA A 481 12.80 -15.86 26.03
CA ALA A 481 13.71 -16.69 25.23
C ALA A 481 14.82 -15.88 24.55
N ALA A 482 14.55 -14.62 24.21
CA ALA A 482 15.55 -13.70 23.67
C ALA A 482 16.67 -13.38 24.66
N ASP A 483 16.46 -13.59 25.93
CA ASP A 483 17.39 -13.42 27.05
C ASP A 483 18.23 -12.12 27.00
N PRO A 484 17.60 -10.93 26.97
CA PRO A 484 18.31 -9.68 26.86
C PRO A 484 18.93 -9.27 28.22
N GLU A 485 19.91 -8.38 28.18
CA GLU A 485 20.46 -7.76 29.38
C GLU A 485 19.41 -6.93 30.12
N VAL A 486 18.66 -6.11 29.38
CA VAL A 486 17.52 -5.34 29.89
C VAL A 486 16.25 -5.80 29.20
N LEU A 487 15.27 -6.20 29.99
CA LEU A 487 13.95 -6.61 29.50
C LEU A 487 12.90 -5.60 29.97
N VAL A 488 12.17 -5.00 29.03
CA VAL A 488 11.05 -4.09 29.31
C VAL A 488 9.75 -4.77 28.87
N LEU A 489 8.85 -4.99 29.80
CA LEU A 489 7.57 -5.68 29.62
C LEU A 489 6.43 -4.69 29.83
N VAL A 490 5.63 -4.45 28.80
CA VAL A 490 4.46 -3.55 28.87
C VAL A 490 3.21 -4.39 29.07
N GLU A 491 2.58 -4.27 30.25
CA GLU A 491 1.36 -4.97 30.63
C GLU A 491 1.38 -6.48 30.29
N PRO A 492 2.40 -7.25 30.75
CA PRO A 492 2.65 -8.62 30.25
C PRO A 492 1.59 -9.64 30.62
N THR A 493 0.66 -9.34 31.54
CA THR A 493 -0.35 -10.25 32.09
C THR A 493 -1.79 -9.71 32.01
N SER A 494 -2.02 -8.59 31.34
CA SER A 494 -3.33 -7.89 31.30
C SER A 494 -4.49 -8.73 30.76
N ALA A 495 -4.24 -9.77 29.98
CA ALA A 495 -5.25 -10.69 29.43
C ALA A 495 -5.22 -12.09 30.08
N VAL A 496 -4.51 -12.26 31.20
CA VAL A 496 -4.32 -13.53 31.86
C VAL A 496 -5.14 -13.58 33.16
N ASP A 497 -5.63 -14.77 33.55
CA ASP A 497 -6.34 -14.94 34.81
C ASP A 497 -5.43 -14.80 36.04
N ALA A 498 -5.97 -14.42 37.19
CA ALA A 498 -5.20 -14.12 38.40
C ALA A 498 -4.34 -15.29 38.90
N HIS A 499 -4.79 -16.55 38.72
CA HIS A 499 -4.02 -17.70 39.16
C HIS A 499 -2.78 -17.92 38.27
N THR A 500 -2.94 -17.80 36.96
CA THR A 500 -1.83 -17.88 35.99
C THR A 500 -0.90 -16.68 36.14
N GLU A 501 -1.43 -15.47 36.36
CA GLU A 501 -0.66 -14.26 36.61
C GLU A 501 0.26 -14.41 37.85
N ALA A 502 -0.26 -14.92 38.97
CA ALA A 502 0.54 -15.15 40.17
C ALA A 502 1.70 -16.13 39.93
N ARG A 503 1.49 -17.17 39.12
CA ARG A 503 2.56 -18.11 38.71
C ARG A 503 3.60 -17.42 37.84
N VAL A 504 3.15 -16.65 36.84
CA VAL A 504 4.04 -15.90 35.96
C VAL A 504 4.88 -14.91 36.78
N ALA A 505 4.28 -14.17 37.72
CA ALA A 505 4.97 -13.21 38.57
C ALA A 505 6.09 -13.87 39.41
N SER A 506 5.80 -15.02 40.03
CA SER A 506 6.81 -15.77 40.81
C SER A 506 7.96 -16.27 39.95
N ARG A 507 7.63 -16.93 38.82
CA ARG A 507 8.61 -17.48 37.89
C ARG A 507 9.45 -16.42 37.19
N LEU A 508 8.84 -15.26 36.86
CA LEU A 508 9.54 -14.13 36.27
C LEU A 508 10.63 -13.60 37.22
N ARG A 509 10.33 -13.47 38.52
CA ARG A 509 11.31 -13.08 39.53
C ARG A 509 12.49 -14.03 39.59
N GLU A 510 12.23 -15.34 39.57
CA GLU A 510 13.28 -16.38 39.59
C GLU A 510 14.10 -16.36 38.30
N HIS A 511 13.45 -16.33 37.14
CA HIS A 511 14.09 -16.36 35.83
C HIS A 511 14.96 -15.12 35.56
N ARG A 512 14.55 -13.96 36.09
CA ARG A 512 15.23 -12.70 35.88
C ARG A 512 16.07 -12.24 37.08
N ALA A 513 16.31 -13.13 38.03
CA ALA A 513 17.16 -12.81 39.19
C ALA A 513 18.56 -12.32 38.77
N GLY A 514 18.98 -11.17 39.27
CA GLY A 514 20.25 -10.53 38.90
C GLY A 514 20.30 -9.92 37.51
N ARG A 515 19.16 -9.77 36.83
CA ARG A 515 19.04 -9.15 35.51
C ARG A 515 18.06 -8.00 35.51
N THR A 516 18.42 -6.92 34.85
CA THR A 516 17.59 -5.70 34.79
C THR A 516 16.28 -5.99 34.07
N THR A 517 15.16 -5.74 34.75
CA THR A 517 13.83 -5.92 34.17
C THR A 517 12.94 -4.78 34.58
N VAL A 518 12.24 -4.21 33.60
CA VAL A 518 11.22 -3.17 33.81
C VAL A 518 9.87 -3.76 33.46
N VAL A 519 8.86 -3.56 34.30
CA VAL A 519 7.49 -4.06 34.04
C VAL A 519 6.52 -2.91 34.22
N THR A 520 5.79 -2.50 33.18
CA THR A 520 4.67 -1.60 33.38
C THR A 520 3.44 -2.42 33.76
N THR A 521 2.80 -2.10 34.86
CA THR A 521 1.62 -2.84 35.34
C THR A 521 0.93 -2.12 36.50
N THR A 522 -0.36 -2.32 36.62
CA THR A 522 -1.16 -1.93 37.81
C THR A 522 -1.59 -3.16 38.64
N SER A 523 -1.16 -4.37 38.25
CA SER A 523 -1.56 -5.60 38.93
C SER A 523 -0.83 -5.80 40.28
N PRO A 524 -1.60 -5.90 41.41
CA PRO A 524 -1.01 -6.17 42.73
C PRO A 524 -0.16 -7.47 42.77
N LEU A 525 -0.56 -8.49 41.98
CA LEU A 525 0.13 -9.78 41.95
C LEU A 525 1.55 -9.69 41.38
N LEU A 526 1.76 -8.84 40.39
CA LEU A 526 3.10 -8.53 39.86
C LEU A 526 3.84 -7.58 40.77
N LEU A 527 3.18 -6.53 41.27
CA LEU A 527 3.78 -5.50 42.12
C LEU A 527 4.34 -6.06 43.45
N ASP A 528 3.70 -7.09 43.99
CA ASP A 528 4.18 -7.78 45.21
C ASP A 528 5.45 -8.62 44.97
N ARG A 529 5.87 -8.83 43.70
CA ARG A 529 7.03 -9.64 43.30
C ARG A 529 8.20 -8.86 42.72
N VAL A 530 8.05 -7.53 42.54
CA VAL A 530 9.14 -6.67 42.06
C VAL A 530 9.97 -6.12 43.25
N ASP A 531 11.18 -5.66 42.94
CA ASP A 531 12.08 -5.12 43.96
C ASP A 531 11.75 -3.66 44.23
N HIS A 532 11.43 -2.88 43.19
CA HIS A 532 11.07 -1.48 43.26
C HIS A 532 9.86 -1.14 42.40
N VAL A 533 9.15 -0.11 42.80
CA VAL A 533 8.04 0.49 42.08
C VAL A 533 8.32 1.99 41.91
N ALA A 534 8.21 2.46 40.68
CA ALA A 534 8.16 3.89 40.37
C ALA A 534 6.70 4.24 40.03
N PHE A 535 6.14 5.17 40.79
CA PHE A 535 4.80 5.71 40.55
C PHE A 535 4.89 7.04 39.80
N LEU A 536 4.19 7.10 38.66
CA LEU A 536 4.18 8.28 37.79
C LEU A 536 2.83 8.98 37.86
N GLU A 537 2.89 10.32 37.97
CA GLU A 537 1.75 11.22 37.71
C GLU A 537 2.19 12.23 36.65
N ASP A 538 1.33 12.46 35.66
CA ASP A 538 1.62 13.35 34.51
C ASP A 538 2.98 13.06 33.84
N GLY A 539 3.36 11.78 33.75
CA GLY A 539 4.60 11.35 33.12
C GLY A 539 5.88 11.56 33.95
N GLN A 540 5.78 12.02 35.22
CA GLN A 540 6.89 12.24 36.16
C GLN A 540 6.84 11.24 37.31
N VAL A 541 8.02 10.76 37.75
CA VAL A 541 8.12 9.90 38.94
C VAL A 541 7.90 10.77 40.18
N VAL A 542 6.78 10.54 40.86
CA VAL A 542 6.43 11.23 42.10
C VAL A 542 6.77 10.42 43.35
N ALA A 543 6.89 9.09 43.22
CA ALA A 543 7.32 8.22 44.31
C ALA A 543 8.10 7.00 43.80
N PHE A 544 9.09 6.54 44.58
CA PHE A 544 9.90 5.38 44.30
C PHE A 544 10.17 4.61 45.60
N GLY A 545 9.87 3.30 45.62
CA GLY A 545 10.03 2.48 46.83
C GLY A 545 9.59 1.05 46.61
N THR A 546 9.34 0.29 47.66
CA THR A 546 8.72 -1.04 47.54
C THR A 546 7.20 -0.89 47.37
N HIS A 547 6.53 -1.90 46.80
CA HIS A 547 5.07 -1.89 46.66
C HIS A 547 4.35 -1.60 47.98
N ARG A 548 4.80 -2.19 49.08
CA ARG A 548 4.19 -2.02 50.42
C ARG A 548 4.40 -0.63 50.95
N ASP A 549 5.61 -0.09 50.85
CA ASP A 549 5.89 1.27 51.33
C ASP A 549 5.02 2.30 50.59
N LEU A 550 4.84 2.14 49.29
CA LEU A 550 4.02 3.05 48.49
C LEU A 550 2.51 2.89 48.77
N LEU A 551 2.02 1.66 49.03
CA LEU A 551 0.62 1.45 49.46
C LEU A 551 0.32 2.18 50.78
N ASP A 552 1.28 2.24 51.71
CA ASP A 552 1.09 2.85 53.00
C ASP A 552 1.27 4.37 52.93
N ALA A 553 2.25 4.86 52.17
CA ALA A 553 2.67 6.25 52.18
C ALA A 553 2.01 7.14 51.09
N VAL A 554 1.54 6.55 49.95
CA VAL A 554 1.08 7.31 48.77
C VAL A 554 -0.38 7.00 48.44
N PRO A 555 -1.33 7.86 48.87
CA PRO A 555 -2.75 7.61 48.63
C PRO A 555 -3.14 7.49 47.16
N ALA A 556 -2.55 8.31 46.28
CA ALA A 556 -2.78 8.26 44.84
C ALA A 556 -2.34 6.91 44.23
N TYR A 557 -1.16 6.41 44.63
CA TYR A 557 -0.70 5.08 44.21
C TYR A 557 -1.66 3.97 44.65
N ARG A 558 -2.12 4.05 45.93
CA ARG A 558 -3.10 3.07 46.45
C ARG A 558 -4.37 3.05 45.59
N ALA A 559 -4.92 4.22 45.30
CA ALA A 559 -6.14 4.35 44.52
C ALA A 559 -5.99 3.70 43.13
N VAL A 560 -4.88 3.93 42.44
CA VAL A 560 -4.60 3.33 41.11
C VAL A 560 -4.52 1.80 41.19
N VAL A 561 -3.80 1.26 42.19
CA VAL A 561 -3.55 -0.19 42.29
C VAL A 561 -4.75 -0.94 42.85
N THR A 562 -5.51 -0.37 43.80
CA THR A 562 -6.72 -1.00 44.37
C THR A 562 -8.00 -0.68 43.59
N ARG A 563 -7.91 0.25 42.60
CA ARG A 563 -9.05 0.75 41.82
C ARG A 563 -10.15 1.36 42.72
N GLU A 564 -9.75 1.98 43.79
CA GLU A 564 -10.63 2.75 44.64
C GLU A 564 -10.86 4.13 44.01
N GLU A 565 -12.11 4.57 43.94
CA GLU A 565 -12.41 5.96 43.59
C GLU A 565 -11.86 6.87 44.70
N VAL A 566 -10.96 7.74 44.34
CA VAL A 566 -10.52 8.82 45.25
C VAL A 566 -11.77 9.71 45.47
N SER A 567 -12.44 9.54 46.58
CA SER A 567 -13.47 10.48 46.99
C SER A 567 -12.82 11.84 47.14
N ALA A 568 -13.17 12.76 46.23
CA ALA A 568 -12.72 14.14 46.20
C ALA A 568 -13.20 14.93 47.44
#